data_de9864a242df01c91307af0da103b0cd
#
_entry.id   de9864a242df01c91307af0da103b0cd
#
_cell.length_a   1.000
_cell.length_b   1.000
_cell.length_c   1.000
_cell.angle_alpha   90.00
_cell.angle_beta   90.00
_cell.angle_gamma   90.00
#
_symmetry.space_group_name_H-M   'P 1'
#
loop_
_entity.id
_entity.type
_entity.pdbx_description
1 polymer ?
#
loop_
_entity_poly.entity_id
_entity_poly.type
_entity_poly.pdbx_seq_one_letter_code
_entity_poly.pdbx_strand_id
1 'polypeptide(L)'
;MKKFFLSVFVIAITTVNTQAQCDKKIIIVSNKTDHLNSTGDVQRTVDEITTIEYDQKEISVTPGDHTMHGTIKSVSCNWTTPFKNGKTVLKAALEGQQGETMDLTITIEGKDGKINFLAEMDQDPNEKISIVVDKFEEKK
;
A
#
# COMPACT_ATOMS: atom_id res chain seq x y z
N MET A 1 -35.34 -51.03 -21.44
CA MET A 1 -33.98 -50.49 -21.33
C MET A 1 -34.08 -49.06 -20.86
N LYS A 2 -33.70 -48.79 -19.63
CA LYS A 2 -33.64 -47.43 -19.06
C LYS A 2 -32.25 -46.91 -19.30
N LYS A 3 -32.12 -45.89 -20.15
CA LYS A 3 -30.84 -45.16 -20.34
C LYS A 3 -30.71 -44.16 -19.20
N PHE A 4 -29.78 -44.41 -18.29
CA PHE A 4 -29.36 -43.46 -17.28
C PHE A 4 -28.45 -42.40 -17.97
N PHE A 5 -28.94 -41.19 -18.10
CA PHE A 5 -28.09 -40.02 -18.45
C PHE A 5 -27.43 -39.55 -17.17
N LEU A 6 -26.14 -39.84 -17.05
CA LEU A 6 -25.27 -39.28 -16.02
C LEU A 6 -24.94 -37.86 -16.43
N SER A 7 -25.68 -36.91 -15.86
CA SER A 7 -25.36 -35.48 -16.03
C SER A 7 -24.14 -35.14 -15.18
N VAL A 8 -22.99 -34.99 -15.84
CA VAL A 8 -21.76 -34.50 -15.20
C VAL A 8 -21.94 -33.00 -14.98
N PHE A 9 -22.20 -32.62 -13.74
CA PHE A 9 -22.21 -31.22 -13.33
C PHE A 9 -20.76 -30.78 -13.22
N VAL A 10 -20.24 -30.09 -14.24
CA VAL A 10 -18.94 -29.42 -14.17
C VAL A 10 -19.11 -28.19 -13.31
N ILE A 11 -18.68 -28.29 -12.06
CA ILE A 11 -18.58 -27.14 -11.18
C ILE A 11 -17.35 -26.37 -11.66
N ALA A 12 -17.58 -25.28 -12.40
CA ALA A 12 -16.54 -24.31 -12.70
C ALA A 12 -16.15 -23.61 -11.40
N ILE A 13 -15.03 -24.04 -10.80
CA ILE A 13 -14.43 -23.34 -9.69
C ILE A 13 -13.84 -22.06 -10.27
N THR A 14 -14.57 -20.96 -10.16
CA THR A 14 -14.03 -19.63 -10.44
C THR A 14 -13.02 -19.33 -9.32
N THR A 15 -11.73 -19.44 -9.62
CA THR A 15 -10.68 -18.97 -8.73
C THR A 15 -10.81 -17.45 -8.64
N VAL A 16 -11.35 -16.95 -7.55
CA VAL A 16 -11.36 -15.52 -7.27
C VAL A 16 -9.91 -15.10 -7.12
N ASN A 17 -9.43 -14.25 -8.03
CA ASN A 17 -8.08 -13.72 -7.95
C ASN A 17 -8.00 -12.72 -6.79
N THR A 18 -7.63 -13.20 -5.60
CA THR A 18 -7.54 -12.42 -4.37
C THR A 18 -6.43 -11.36 -4.40
N GLN A 19 -5.58 -11.38 -5.44
CA GLN A 19 -4.46 -10.47 -5.61
C GLN A 19 -4.65 -9.46 -6.73
N ALA A 20 -5.89 -9.22 -7.17
CA ALA A 20 -6.20 -8.32 -8.27
C ALA A 20 -5.66 -6.89 -8.04
N GLN A 21 -5.68 -6.38 -6.80
CA GLN A 21 -5.13 -5.05 -6.49
C GLN A 21 -3.61 -4.97 -6.60
N CYS A 22 -2.90 -6.10 -6.49
CA CYS A 22 -1.43 -6.12 -6.50
C CYS A 22 -0.83 -5.74 -7.85
N ASP A 23 -1.60 -5.88 -8.93
CA ASP A 23 -1.20 -5.55 -10.30
C ASP A 23 -1.68 -4.16 -10.73
N LYS A 24 -2.31 -3.42 -9.85
CA LYS A 24 -2.96 -2.15 -10.16
C LYS A 24 -2.14 -0.97 -9.64
N LYS A 25 -2.37 0.19 -10.25
CA LYS A 25 -1.90 1.44 -9.69
C LYS A 25 -2.83 1.84 -8.55
N ILE A 26 -2.23 2.12 -7.39
CA ILE A 26 -2.94 2.41 -6.16
C ILE A 26 -2.78 3.88 -5.79
N ILE A 27 -3.83 4.46 -5.26
CA ILE A 27 -3.82 5.79 -4.67
C ILE A 27 -4.21 5.72 -3.20
N ILE A 28 -3.42 6.40 -2.36
CA ILE A 28 -3.69 6.62 -0.94
C ILE A 28 -3.76 8.12 -0.71
N VAL A 29 -4.79 8.56 0.00
CA VAL A 29 -4.93 9.97 0.41
C VAL A 29 -5.07 10.03 1.92
N SER A 30 -4.36 10.96 2.53
CA SER A 30 -4.38 11.25 3.96
C SER A 30 -4.47 12.75 4.20
N ASN A 31 -5.10 13.15 5.28
CA ASN A 31 -5.13 14.55 5.74
C ASN A 31 -4.24 14.79 6.96
N LYS A 32 -3.58 13.75 7.45
CA LYS A 32 -2.76 13.85 8.66
C LYS A 32 -1.57 12.89 8.61
N THR A 33 -0.41 13.42 8.92
CA THR A 33 0.85 12.68 8.98
C THR A 33 1.45 12.76 10.37
N ASP A 34 1.73 11.61 10.96
CA ASP A 34 2.41 11.50 12.26
C ASP A 34 3.87 11.11 12.02
N HIS A 35 4.78 11.87 12.62
CA HIS A 35 6.20 11.53 12.70
C HIS A 35 6.44 10.79 14.02
N LEU A 36 6.97 9.59 13.92
CA LEU A 36 7.19 8.69 15.05
C LEU A 36 8.67 8.48 15.30
N ASN A 37 9.03 8.17 16.55
CA ASN A 37 10.37 7.72 16.90
C ASN A 37 10.52 6.21 16.69
N SER A 38 11.67 5.65 17.07
CA SER A 38 11.97 4.23 16.93
C SER A 38 11.03 3.30 17.70
N THR A 39 10.43 3.79 18.79
CA THR A 39 9.48 3.04 19.62
C THR A 39 8.03 3.19 19.17
N GLY A 40 7.79 4.02 18.15
CA GLY A 40 6.45 4.25 17.61
C GLY A 40 5.67 5.38 18.30
N ASP A 41 6.33 6.16 19.16
CA ASP A 41 5.69 7.29 19.82
C ASP A 41 5.63 8.50 18.89
N VAL A 42 4.47 9.17 18.86
CA VAL A 42 4.26 10.37 18.04
C VAL A 42 5.11 11.52 18.57
N GLN A 43 6.00 12.05 17.74
CA GLN A 43 6.83 13.21 18.04
C GLN A 43 6.22 14.50 17.51
N ARG A 44 5.56 14.41 16.37
CA ARG A 44 4.96 15.54 15.68
C ARG A 44 3.84 15.08 14.77
N THR A 45 2.78 15.85 14.70
CA THR A 45 1.67 15.65 13.77
C THR A 45 1.60 16.84 12.81
N VAL A 46 1.49 16.56 11.51
CA VAL A 46 1.32 17.58 10.48
C VAL A 46 -0.04 17.41 9.82
N ASP A 47 -0.84 18.47 9.84
CA ASP A 47 -2.14 18.52 9.18
C ASP A 47 -1.94 19.05 7.75
N GLU A 48 -1.79 18.11 6.82
CA GLU A 48 -1.69 18.41 5.39
C GLU A 48 -2.23 17.24 4.56
N ILE A 49 -2.66 17.54 3.37
CA ILE A 49 -3.09 16.48 2.44
C ILE A 49 -1.84 15.86 1.83
N THR A 50 -1.70 14.56 2.01
CA THR A 50 -0.66 13.76 1.39
C THR A 50 -1.28 12.75 0.45
N THR A 51 -0.83 12.75 -0.79
CA THR A 51 -1.24 11.78 -1.80
C THR A 51 -0.07 10.86 -2.13
N ILE A 52 -0.30 9.56 -2.08
CA ILE A 52 0.68 8.54 -2.44
C ILE A 52 0.10 7.72 -3.58
N GLU A 53 0.85 7.61 -4.66
CA GLU A 53 0.48 6.76 -5.79
C GLU A 53 1.62 5.78 -6.05
N TYR A 54 1.29 4.51 -6.23
CA TYR A 54 2.32 3.51 -6.55
C TYR A 54 1.75 2.40 -7.43
N ASP A 55 2.65 1.76 -8.15
CA ASP A 55 2.43 0.50 -8.85
C ASP A 55 3.58 -0.47 -8.52
N GLN A 56 3.85 -1.45 -9.35
CA GLN A 56 4.93 -2.40 -9.12
C GLN A 56 6.33 -1.85 -9.42
N LYS A 57 6.44 -0.68 -10.06
CA LYS A 57 7.70 -0.12 -10.56
C LYS A 57 8.03 1.25 -9.97
N GLU A 58 7.03 2.07 -9.75
CA GLU A 58 7.20 3.48 -9.42
C GLU A 58 6.31 3.88 -8.24
N ILE A 59 6.77 4.90 -7.53
CA ILE A 59 6.02 5.53 -6.44
C ILE A 59 6.17 7.05 -6.55
N SER A 60 5.09 7.76 -6.27
CA SER A 60 5.14 9.20 -6.03
C SER A 60 4.48 9.54 -4.70
N VAL A 61 5.08 10.44 -3.96
CA VAL A 61 4.58 10.93 -2.67
C VAL A 61 4.47 12.44 -2.75
N THR A 62 3.28 12.96 -2.52
CA THR A 62 3.00 14.39 -2.62
C THR A 62 2.44 14.89 -1.28
N PRO A 63 3.31 15.26 -0.32
CA PRO A 63 2.87 15.98 0.87
C PRO A 63 2.62 17.44 0.49
N GLY A 64 1.38 17.91 0.68
CA GLY A 64 1.00 19.24 0.26
C GLY A 64 1.07 19.42 -1.26
N ASP A 65 1.98 20.26 -1.72
CA ASP A 65 2.19 20.61 -3.13
C ASP A 65 3.54 20.16 -3.71
N HIS A 66 4.34 19.43 -2.92
CA HIS A 66 5.65 18.94 -3.33
C HIS A 66 5.58 17.45 -3.68
N THR A 67 5.91 17.10 -4.91
CA THR A 67 5.94 15.70 -5.34
C THR A 67 7.37 15.16 -5.33
N MET A 68 7.53 14.04 -4.62
CA MET A 68 8.75 13.23 -4.65
C MET A 68 8.48 11.98 -5.47
N HIS A 69 9.42 11.60 -6.32
CA HIS A 69 9.33 10.40 -7.15
C HIS A 69 10.32 9.34 -6.69
N GLY A 70 9.97 8.10 -6.89
CA GLY A 70 10.83 7.00 -6.52
C GLY A 70 10.60 5.76 -7.36
N THR A 71 11.48 4.79 -7.13
CA THR A 71 11.47 3.48 -7.77
C THR A 71 11.14 2.41 -6.75
N ILE A 72 10.23 1.51 -7.10
CA ILE A 72 9.92 0.34 -6.29
C ILE A 72 10.98 -0.73 -6.55
N LYS A 73 11.67 -1.16 -5.49
CA LYS A 73 12.68 -2.22 -5.53
C LYS A 73 12.09 -3.60 -5.36
N SER A 74 11.08 -3.72 -4.50
CA SER A 74 10.38 -5.00 -4.27
C SER A 74 8.96 -4.75 -3.75
N VAL A 75 8.08 -5.68 -4.05
CA VAL A 75 6.68 -5.69 -3.59
C VAL A 75 6.36 -7.06 -3.03
N SER A 76 5.84 -7.07 -1.80
CA SER A 76 5.18 -8.24 -1.22
C SER A 76 3.71 -7.86 -1.00
N CYS A 77 2.79 -8.52 -1.67
CA CYS A 77 1.38 -8.15 -1.68
C CYS A 77 0.52 -9.38 -1.48
N ASN A 78 -0.25 -9.40 -0.41
CA ASN A 78 -1.14 -10.51 -0.07
C ASN A 78 -2.42 -9.99 0.57
N TRP A 79 -3.50 -9.99 -0.18
CA TRP A 79 -4.81 -9.54 0.27
C TRP A 79 -5.84 -10.63 0.07
N THR A 80 -6.50 -11.04 1.16
CA THR A 80 -7.61 -12.00 1.13
C THR A 80 -8.90 -11.33 0.67
N THR A 81 -9.12 -10.08 1.09
CA THR A 81 -10.19 -9.23 0.59
C THR A 81 -9.55 -7.92 0.10
N PRO A 82 -9.63 -7.60 -1.19
CA PRO A 82 -9.02 -6.38 -1.74
C PRO A 82 -9.42 -5.13 -0.96
N PHE A 83 -8.42 -4.30 -0.62
CA PHE A 83 -8.57 -3.04 0.10
C PHE A 83 -9.17 -3.13 1.51
N LYS A 84 -9.35 -4.34 2.05
CA LYS A 84 -9.96 -4.54 3.38
C LYS A 84 -9.13 -5.40 4.31
N ASN A 85 -8.67 -6.56 3.84
CA ASN A 85 -7.94 -7.51 4.66
C ASN A 85 -6.72 -8.01 3.92
N GLY A 86 -5.56 -7.64 4.40
CA GLY A 86 -4.30 -8.09 3.83
C GLY A 86 -3.15 -7.17 4.16
N LYS A 87 -2.06 -7.33 3.40
CA LYS A 87 -0.82 -6.61 3.64
C LYS A 87 -0.03 -6.44 2.36
N THR A 88 0.49 -5.22 2.17
CA THR A 88 1.48 -4.90 1.15
C THR A 88 2.72 -4.35 1.83
N VAL A 89 3.89 -4.86 1.46
CA VAL A 89 5.18 -4.31 1.88
C VAL A 89 5.94 -3.87 0.62
N LEU A 90 6.25 -2.59 0.56
CA LEU A 90 7.02 -1.99 -0.52
C LEU A 90 8.41 -1.64 -0.01
N LYS A 91 9.44 -1.98 -0.78
CA LYS A 91 10.76 -1.39 -0.63
C LYS A 91 10.98 -0.43 -1.78
N ALA A 92 11.27 0.82 -1.45
CA ALA A 92 11.37 1.89 -2.43
C ALA A 92 12.61 2.75 -2.20
N ALA A 93 13.14 3.30 -3.27
CA ALA A 93 14.10 4.38 -3.25
C ALA A 93 13.41 5.65 -3.69
N LEU A 94 13.21 6.59 -2.77
CA LEU A 94 12.54 7.86 -3.02
C LEU A 94 13.58 8.97 -3.17
N GLU A 95 13.44 9.79 -4.19
CA GLU A 95 14.31 10.92 -4.44
C GLU A 95 13.74 12.17 -3.77
N GLY A 96 14.50 12.76 -2.86
CA GLY A 96 14.14 13.98 -2.17
C GLY A 96 14.33 15.22 -3.02
N GLN A 97 13.93 16.37 -2.48
CA GLN A 97 13.96 17.66 -3.22
C GLN A 97 15.37 18.14 -3.56
N GLN A 98 16.37 17.71 -2.80
CA GLN A 98 17.78 18.10 -3.02
C GLN A 98 18.59 17.02 -3.75
N GLY A 99 17.91 16.05 -4.35
CA GLY A 99 18.53 14.96 -5.07
C GLY A 99 19.05 13.81 -4.20
N GLU A 100 18.83 13.87 -2.88
CA GLU A 100 19.16 12.77 -1.97
C GLU A 100 18.24 11.57 -2.22
N THR A 101 18.76 10.37 -2.08
CA THR A 101 18.00 9.14 -2.16
C THR A 101 17.69 8.60 -0.77
N MET A 102 16.43 8.33 -0.52
CA MET A 102 15.96 7.74 0.74
C MET A 102 15.43 6.34 0.47
N ASP A 103 16.00 5.34 1.14
CA ASP A 103 15.49 3.99 1.08
C ASP A 103 14.41 3.80 2.15
N LEU A 104 13.24 3.38 1.71
CA LEU A 104 12.05 3.23 2.55
C LEU A 104 11.53 1.81 2.52
N THR A 105 11.02 1.38 3.67
CA THR A 105 10.14 0.23 3.77
C THR A 105 8.75 0.72 4.15
N ILE A 106 7.79 0.51 3.27
CA ILE A 106 6.40 0.94 3.47
C ILE A 106 5.55 -0.30 3.71
N THR A 107 4.83 -0.31 4.83
CA THR A 107 3.90 -1.37 5.18
C THR A 107 2.48 -0.82 5.17
N ILE A 108 1.62 -1.42 4.37
CA ILE A 108 0.20 -1.11 4.29
C ILE A 108 -0.55 -2.35 4.73
N GLU A 109 -1.30 -2.25 5.81
CA GLU A 109 -2.01 -3.37 6.40
C GLU A 109 -3.49 -3.03 6.59
N GLY A 110 -4.35 -3.90 6.08
CA GLY A 110 -5.79 -3.78 6.23
C GLY A 110 -6.36 -4.88 7.12
N LYS A 111 -7.24 -4.48 8.03
CA LYS A 111 -8.00 -5.39 8.87
C LYS A 111 -9.43 -4.86 9.01
N ASP A 112 -10.39 -5.63 8.49
CA ASP A 112 -11.81 -5.28 8.50
C ASP A 112 -12.10 -3.89 7.94
N GLY A 113 -11.36 -3.51 6.87
CA GLY A 113 -11.50 -2.22 6.21
C GLY A 113 -10.73 -1.08 6.85
N LYS A 114 -10.10 -1.29 8.01
CA LYS A 114 -9.21 -0.31 8.63
C LYS A 114 -7.81 -0.47 8.06
N ILE A 115 -7.29 0.60 7.47
CA ILE A 115 -5.99 0.60 6.80
C ILE A 115 -4.97 1.34 7.66
N ASN A 116 -3.88 0.67 7.98
CA ASN A 116 -2.72 1.24 8.65
C ASN A 116 -1.59 1.39 7.63
N PHE A 117 -0.92 2.51 7.66
CA PHE A 117 0.22 2.81 6.82
C PHE A 117 1.40 3.21 7.70
N LEU A 118 2.54 2.58 7.46
CA LEU A 118 3.79 2.90 8.13
C LEU A 118 4.92 2.95 7.12
N ALA A 119 5.64 4.06 7.06
CA ALA A 119 6.88 4.19 6.30
C ALA A 119 8.06 4.28 7.28
N GLU A 120 9.06 3.46 7.06
CA GLU A 120 10.28 3.40 7.85
C GLU A 120 11.48 3.73 6.98
N MET A 121 12.32 4.66 7.45
CA MET A 121 13.57 5.02 6.79
C MET A 121 14.61 3.93 7.08
N ASP A 122 15.15 3.29 6.07
CA ASP A 122 16.12 2.21 6.27
C ASP A 122 17.43 2.70 6.88
N GLN A 123 17.81 3.97 6.61
CA GLN A 123 19.02 4.61 7.14
C GLN A 123 18.86 5.22 8.52
N ASP A 124 17.63 5.49 8.94
CA ASP A 124 17.33 6.13 10.23
C ASP A 124 16.16 5.45 10.94
N PRO A 125 16.42 4.47 11.82
CA PRO A 125 15.36 3.76 12.54
C PRO A 125 14.60 4.66 13.54
N ASN A 126 15.09 5.86 13.83
CA ASN A 126 14.42 6.81 14.71
C ASN A 126 13.38 7.65 13.98
N GLU A 127 13.28 7.54 12.67
CA GLU A 127 12.31 8.28 11.88
C GLU A 127 11.35 7.33 11.17
N LYS A 128 10.11 7.35 11.62
CA LYS A 128 9.00 6.60 11.02
C LYS A 128 7.86 7.57 10.73
N ILE A 129 7.10 7.26 9.70
CA ILE A 129 5.95 8.07 9.29
C ILE A 129 4.73 7.18 9.23
N SER A 130 3.69 7.57 9.95
CA SER A 130 2.36 6.98 9.88
C SER A 130 1.38 8.00 9.35
N ILE A 131 0.43 7.57 8.54
CA ILE A 131 -0.63 8.45 8.06
C ILE A 131 -2.01 7.89 8.41
N VAL A 132 -2.96 8.79 8.61
CA VAL A 132 -4.38 8.43 8.69
C VAL A 132 -4.88 8.26 7.27
N VAL A 133 -5.25 7.04 6.91
CA VAL A 133 -5.69 6.73 5.56
C VAL A 133 -7.17 7.07 5.38
N ASP A 134 -7.44 8.11 4.60
CA ASP A 134 -8.79 8.54 4.25
C ASP A 134 -9.30 7.86 2.99
N LYS A 135 -8.39 7.52 2.08
CA LYS A 135 -8.71 6.89 0.81
C LYS A 135 -7.62 5.86 0.46
N PHE A 136 -8.06 4.67 0.10
CA PHE A 136 -7.20 3.59 -0.37
C PHE A 136 -7.92 2.82 -1.45
N GLU A 137 -7.54 3.04 -2.71
CA GLU A 137 -8.24 2.47 -3.85
C GLU A 137 -7.35 2.35 -5.08
N GLU A 138 -7.87 1.68 -6.11
CA GLU A 138 -7.26 1.67 -7.43
C GLU A 138 -7.38 3.06 -8.07
N LYS A 139 -6.29 3.56 -8.61
CA LYS A 139 -6.29 4.79 -9.41
C LYS A 139 -6.78 4.49 -10.81
N LYS A 140 -7.86 5.11 -11.17
CA LYS A 140 -8.43 5.03 -12.53
C LYS A 140 -8.03 6.20 -13.41
#